data_a1d63f0f65492885530f9f9eac33cef5
#
_entry.id   a1d63f0f65492885530f9f9eac33cef5
#
_cell.length_a   1.000
_cell.length_b   1.000
_cell.length_c   1.000
_cell.angle_alpha   90.00
_cell.angle_beta   90.00
_cell.angle_gamma   90.00
#
_symmetry.space_group_name_H-M   'P 1'
#
loop_
_entity.id
_entity.type
_entity.pdbx_description
1 polymer ?
#
loop_
_entity_poly.entity_id
_entity_poly.type
_entity_poly.pdbx_seq_one_letter_code
_entity_poly.pdbx_strand_id
1 'polypeptide(L)'
;PWVSSIELLELTGQKYFDRRTRELRDELGCDLESSYIAEFSGHAWRLKSNMIAPPMEREYLTESQRSGLFSNHSNTCATCGKTVAAGVRGLQADHKIPLSRGGGNELTNWQALCHNCNVGKRRACEGCTDDCYTCSWAFPEKFGITTMLHLPEAALRKAQQLADADGISLDEIVAYAIRKL
;
A
#
# COMPACT_ATOMS: atom_id res chain seq x y z
N PRO A 1 -25.33 8.94 -7.50
CA PRO A 1 -25.56 8.01 -6.38
C PRO A 1 -24.38 7.06 -6.20
N TRP A 2 -24.26 6.46 -5.03
CA TRP A 2 -23.36 5.33 -4.76
C TRP A 2 -24.03 4.03 -5.21
N VAL A 3 -23.24 3.12 -5.72
CA VAL A 3 -23.65 1.77 -6.14
C VAL A 3 -22.89 0.77 -5.28
N SER A 4 -23.61 -0.07 -4.57
CA SER A 4 -23.03 -1.06 -3.66
C SER A 4 -22.37 -2.23 -4.41
N SER A 5 -21.53 -2.98 -3.71
CA SER A 5 -20.95 -4.22 -4.26
C SER A 5 -22.01 -5.27 -4.64
N ILE A 6 -23.13 -5.29 -3.93
CA ILE A 6 -24.24 -6.20 -4.21
C ILE A 6 -24.93 -5.81 -5.50
N GLU A 7 -25.27 -4.53 -5.66
CA GLU A 7 -25.88 -4.02 -6.90
C GLU A 7 -24.99 -4.22 -8.12
N LEU A 8 -23.67 -3.98 -7.96
CA LEU A 8 -22.71 -4.23 -9.05
C LEU A 8 -22.65 -5.72 -9.42
N LEU A 9 -22.73 -6.61 -8.44
CA LEU A 9 -22.77 -8.05 -8.68
C LEU A 9 -24.06 -8.44 -9.42
N GLU A 10 -25.21 -7.94 -9.00
CA GLU A 10 -26.51 -8.19 -9.62
C GLU A 10 -26.56 -7.68 -11.07
N LEU A 11 -26.05 -6.46 -11.31
CA LEU A 11 -26.03 -5.85 -12.63
C LEU A 11 -25.05 -6.51 -13.61
N THR A 12 -23.91 -6.97 -13.11
CA THR A 12 -22.80 -7.43 -13.98
C THR A 12 -22.60 -8.94 -13.97
N GLY A 13 -23.10 -9.64 -12.96
CA GLY A 13 -22.80 -11.06 -12.72
C GLY A 13 -21.34 -11.34 -12.33
N GLN A 14 -20.52 -10.30 -12.14
CA GLN A 14 -19.08 -10.44 -11.91
C GLN A 14 -18.73 -10.32 -10.43
N LYS A 15 -18.07 -11.34 -9.88
CA LYS A 15 -17.60 -11.34 -8.48
C LYS A 15 -16.39 -10.45 -8.21
N TYR A 16 -15.61 -10.11 -9.25
CA TYR A 16 -14.32 -9.40 -9.12
C TYR A 16 -14.37 -8.02 -9.78
N PHE A 17 -15.42 -7.26 -9.49
CA PHE A 17 -15.63 -5.93 -10.06
C PHE A 17 -14.56 -4.90 -9.61
N ASP A 18 -13.84 -5.08 -8.49
CA ASP A 18 -12.71 -4.22 -8.10
C ASP A 18 -11.65 -4.10 -9.19
N ARG A 19 -11.42 -5.16 -9.94
CA ARG A 19 -10.51 -5.12 -11.08
C ARG A 19 -11.10 -4.27 -12.20
N ARG A 20 -12.40 -4.44 -12.49
CA ARG A 20 -13.09 -3.71 -13.56
C ARG A 20 -13.23 -2.23 -13.25
N THR A 21 -13.54 -1.88 -12.00
CA THR A 21 -13.60 -0.47 -11.59
C THR A 21 -12.22 0.19 -11.67
N ARG A 22 -11.14 -0.54 -11.38
CA ARG A 22 -9.77 -0.08 -11.62
C ARG A 22 -9.47 0.13 -13.11
N GLU A 23 -9.82 -0.81 -13.98
CA GLU A 23 -9.67 -0.68 -15.42
C GLU A 23 -10.42 0.57 -15.93
N LEU A 24 -11.68 0.77 -15.50
CA LEU A 24 -12.47 1.94 -15.86
C LEU A 24 -11.79 3.26 -15.43
N ARG A 25 -11.24 3.31 -14.23
CA ARG A 25 -10.57 4.49 -13.71
C ARG A 25 -9.19 4.72 -14.34
N ASP A 26 -8.35 3.68 -14.31
CA ASP A 26 -6.93 3.79 -14.62
C ASP A 26 -6.68 3.71 -16.14
N GLU A 27 -7.42 2.85 -16.87
CA GLU A 27 -7.21 2.62 -18.30
C GLU A 27 -8.17 3.43 -19.19
N LEU A 28 -9.38 3.69 -18.72
CA LEU A 28 -10.38 4.46 -19.47
C LEU A 28 -10.57 5.88 -18.96
N GLY A 29 -9.88 6.26 -17.87
CA GLY A 29 -9.91 7.63 -17.34
C GLY A 29 -11.23 8.06 -16.71
N CYS A 30 -12.11 7.11 -16.35
CA CYS A 30 -13.37 7.43 -15.70
C CYS A 30 -13.15 8.01 -14.29
N ASP A 31 -13.82 9.11 -13.97
CA ASP A 31 -13.73 9.75 -12.64
C ASP A 31 -14.54 8.96 -11.59
N LEU A 32 -14.01 7.77 -11.26
CA LEU A 32 -14.60 6.84 -10.31
C LEU A 32 -14.00 7.01 -8.91
N GLU A 33 -14.89 7.11 -7.93
CA GLU A 33 -14.55 7.10 -6.51
C GLU A 33 -15.07 5.81 -5.86
N SER A 34 -14.30 5.27 -4.91
CA SER A 34 -14.75 4.16 -4.05
C SER A 34 -14.61 4.56 -2.59
N SER A 35 -15.56 4.16 -1.76
CA SER A 35 -15.53 4.39 -0.32
C SER A 35 -16.27 3.29 0.42
N TYR A 36 -15.92 3.10 1.70
CA TYR A 36 -16.75 2.30 2.59
C TYR A 36 -17.97 3.12 3.00
N ILE A 37 -19.16 2.60 2.72
CA ILE A 37 -20.44 3.25 3.04
C ILE A 37 -21.14 2.40 4.10
N ALA A 38 -21.31 2.97 5.29
CA ALA A 38 -21.89 2.27 6.44
C ALA A 38 -23.30 1.75 6.15
N GLU A 39 -24.11 2.50 5.39
CA GLU A 39 -25.46 2.12 4.97
C GLU A 39 -25.48 0.79 4.19
N PHE A 40 -24.45 0.55 3.38
CA PHE A 40 -24.31 -0.70 2.62
C PHE A 40 -23.49 -1.76 3.36
N SER A 41 -22.97 -1.45 4.55
CA SER A 41 -22.04 -2.29 5.31
C SER A 41 -20.85 -2.79 4.46
N GLY A 42 -20.42 -2.00 3.49
CA GLY A 42 -19.41 -2.41 2.52
C GLY A 42 -18.89 -1.29 1.63
N HIS A 43 -17.98 -1.65 0.74
CA HIS A 43 -17.50 -0.72 -0.28
C HIS A 43 -18.57 -0.47 -1.35
N ALA A 44 -18.64 0.78 -1.79
CA ALA A 44 -19.49 1.26 -2.87
C ALA A 44 -18.68 2.16 -3.80
N TRP A 45 -19.19 2.34 -5.00
CA TRP A 45 -18.55 3.13 -6.06
C TRP A 45 -19.53 4.18 -6.57
N ARG A 46 -18.98 5.30 -7.01
CA ARG A 46 -19.75 6.31 -7.75
C ARG A 46 -18.92 6.93 -8.85
N LEU A 47 -19.58 7.31 -9.93
CA LEU A 47 -19.04 8.19 -10.93
C LEU A 47 -19.21 9.63 -10.42
N LYS A 48 -18.11 10.36 -10.25
CA LYS A 48 -18.12 11.74 -9.75
C LYS A 48 -18.52 12.72 -10.86
N SER A 49 -18.04 12.47 -12.06
CA SER A 49 -18.34 13.29 -13.23
C SER A 49 -18.33 12.44 -14.50
N ASN A 50 -18.89 12.99 -15.58
CA ASN A 50 -18.83 12.37 -16.91
C ASN A 50 -17.54 12.74 -17.69
N MET A 51 -16.61 13.39 -17.03
CA MET A 51 -15.31 13.71 -17.64
C MET A 51 -14.43 12.47 -17.73
N ILE A 52 -13.84 12.27 -18.88
CA ILE A 52 -12.85 11.22 -19.11
C ILE A 52 -11.48 11.90 -19.09
N ALA A 53 -10.69 11.54 -18.08
CA ALA A 53 -9.29 11.96 -18.00
C ALA A 53 -8.43 11.14 -18.98
N PRO A 54 -7.26 11.66 -19.40
CA PRO A 54 -6.29 10.82 -20.08
C PRO A 54 -6.01 9.55 -19.24
N PRO A 55 -5.96 8.37 -19.87
CA PRO A 55 -5.65 7.14 -19.13
C PRO A 55 -4.30 7.27 -18.45
N MET A 56 -4.22 6.74 -17.24
CA MET A 56 -2.91 6.57 -16.60
C MET A 56 -2.20 5.40 -17.30
N GLU A 57 -1.12 5.70 -18.01
CA GLU A 57 -0.27 4.65 -18.60
C GLU A 57 0.34 3.81 -17.48
N ARG A 58 -0.33 2.73 -17.13
CA ARG A 58 0.19 1.75 -16.22
C ARG A 58 1.04 0.75 -17.00
N GLU A 59 2.34 0.92 -16.94
CA GLU A 59 3.27 -0.08 -17.41
C GLU A 59 3.46 -1.18 -16.36
N TYR A 60 3.53 -2.42 -16.83
CA TYR A 60 3.87 -3.56 -15.97
C TYR A 60 5.31 -3.95 -16.26
N LEU A 61 6.05 -4.28 -15.20
CA LEU A 61 7.39 -4.83 -15.37
C LEU A 61 7.31 -6.14 -16.18
N THR A 62 8.19 -6.27 -17.16
CA THR A 62 8.43 -7.55 -17.82
C THR A 62 8.92 -8.59 -16.81
N GLU A 63 8.85 -9.87 -17.15
CA GLU A 63 9.34 -10.94 -16.28
C GLU A 63 10.82 -10.75 -15.92
N SER A 64 11.64 -10.35 -16.89
CA SER A 64 13.06 -10.07 -16.68
C SER A 64 13.29 -8.89 -15.72
N GLN A 65 12.58 -7.80 -15.90
CA GLN A 65 12.67 -6.63 -15.00
C GLN A 65 12.21 -6.97 -13.58
N ARG A 66 11.13 -7.74 -13.44
CA ARG A 66 10.62 -8.18 -12.15
C ARG A 66 11.61 -9.11 -11.45
N SER A 67 12.17 -10.07 -12.18
CA SER A 67 13.22 -10.97 -11.67
C SER A 67 14.46 -10.20 -11.24
N GLY A 68 14.89 -9.22 -12.05
CA GLY A 68 16.00 -8.33 -11.71
C GLY A 68 15.72 -7.51 -10.45
N LEU A 69 14.52 -6.93 -10.33
CA LEU A 69 14.09 -6.19 -9.14
C LEU A 69 14.21 -7.07 -7.87
N PHE A 70 13.70 -8.30 -7.92
CA PHE A 70 13.73 -9.19 -6.76
C PHE A 70 15.15 -9.65 -6.42
N SER A 71 15.96 -9.99 -7.43
CA SER A 71 17.36 -10.38 -7.23
C SER A 71 18.20 -9.25 -6.63
N ASN A 72 18.03 -8.01 -7.10
CA ASN A 72 18.73 -6.84 -6.58
C ASN A 72 18.38 -6.56 -5.10
N HIS A 73 17.20 -6.98 -4.66
CA HIS A 73 16.79 -6.94 -3.26
C HIS A 73 17.08 -8.25 -2.49
N SER A 74 17.93 -9.15 -3.04
CA SER A 74 18.24 -10.45 -2.42
C SER A 74 17.00 -11.27 -2.07
N ASN A 75 15.94 -11.14 -2.87
CA ASN A 75 14.61 -11.73 -2.64
C ASN A 75 14.02 -11.38 -1.26
N THR A 76 14.31 -10.19 -0.75
CA THR A 76 13.78 -9.67 0.53
C THR A 76 12.74 -8.58 0.31
N CYS A 77 11.76 -8.54 1.20
CA CYS A 77 10.78 -7.46 1.25
C CYS A 77 11.45 -6.15 1.70
N ALA A 78 11.33 -5.09 0.91
CA ALA A 78 11.94 -3.80 1.21
C ALA A 78 11.46 -3.21 2.55
N THR A 79 10.21 -3.48 2.95
CA THR A 79 9.62 -2.91 4.17
C THR A 79 9.96 -3.72 5.43
N CYS A 80 9.77 -5.05 5.41
CA CYS A 80 9.93 -5.86 6.63
C CYS A 80 11.16 -6.77 6.65
N GLY A 81 11.98 -6.75 5.59
CA GLY A 81 13.20 -7.56 5.50
C GLY A 81 12.97 -9.07 5.37
N LYS A 82 11.73 -9.53 5.27
CA LYS A 82 11.43 -10.96 5.15
C LYS A 82 11.94 -11.50 3.82
N THR A 83 12.78 -12.52 3.86
CA THR A 83 13.21 -13.28 2.68
C THR A 83 12.06 -14.19 2.23
N VAL A 84 11.77 -14.19 0.94
CA VAL A 84 10.70 -14.98 0.35
C VAL A 84 11.28 -15.77 -0.81
N ALA A 85 11.04 -17.08 -0.84
CA ALA A 85 11.45 -17.92 -1.94
C ALA A 85 10.80 -17.47 -3.25
N ALA A 86 11.55 -17.45 -4.33
CA ALA A 86 11.03 -17.09 -5.63
C ALA A 86 9.91 -18.06 -6.03
N GLY A 87 8.82 -17.57 -6.58
CA GLY A 87 7.89 -18.33 -7.39
C GLY A 87 6.45 -18.46 -6.93
N VAL A 88 6.07 -18.56 -5.66
CA VAL A 88 4.65 -18.77 -5.30
C VAL A 88 4.20 -17.78 -4.23
N ARG A 89 3.30 -16.85 -4.60
CA ARG A 89 2.80 -15.77 -3.72
C ARG A 89 3.93 -15.03 -2.98
N GLY A 90 5.09 -15.01 -3.65
CA GLY A 90 6.33 -14.48 -3.14
C GLY A 90 6.33 -12.95 -3.06
N LEU A 91 7.43 -12.35 -3.49
CA LEU A 91 7.52 -10.91 -3.62
C LEU A 91 6.61 -10.42 -4.75
N GLN A 92 6.06 -9.25 -4.55
CA GLN A 92 5.26 -8.49 -5.50
C GLN A 92 6.01 -7.20 -5.83
N ALA A 93 6.06 -6.87 -7.11
CA ALA A 93 6.54 -5.56 -7.54
C ALA A 93 5.44 -4.52 -7.29
N ASP A 94 5.80 -3.45 -6.60
CA ASP A 94 4.89 -2.36 -6.26
C ASP A 94 5.58 -1.02 -6.49
N HIS A 95 4.83 0.02 -6.89
CA HIS A 95 5.40 1.35 -7.05
C HIS A 95 5.73 1.95 -5.68
N LYS A 96 6.93 2.52 -5.50
CA LYS A 96 7.31 3.27 -4.29
C LYS A 96 6.31 4.38 -4.03
N ILE A 97 6.20 5.30 -4.99
CA ILE A 97 5.17 6.33 -5.03
C ILE A 97 4.04 5.81 -5.94
N PRO A 98 2.80 5.68 -5.44
CA PRO A 98 1.69 5.23 -6.26
C PRO A 98 1.47 6.12 -7.49
N LEU A 99 1.05 5.53 -8.62
CA LEU A 99 0.72 6.30 -9.83
C LEU A 99 -0.36 7.34 -9.55
N SER A 100 -1.36 7.02 -8.73
CA SER A 100 -2.41 7.95 -8.29
C SER A 100 -1.90 9.13 -7.46
N ARG A 101 -0.63 9.10 -7.04
CA ARG A 101 0.06 10.12 -6.26
C ARG A 101 1.21 10.77 -7.05
N GLY A 102 1.18 10.64 -8.38
CA GLY A 102 2.19 11.22 -9.27
C GLY A 102 3.48 10.42 -9.41
N GLY A 103 3.52 9.18 -8.93
CA GLY A 103 4.63 8.27 -9.23
C GLY A 103 4.66 7.91 -10.71
N GLY A 104 5.86 7.66 -11.25
CA GLY A 104 6.06 7.21 -12.62
C GLY A 104 6.28 5.70 -12.73
N ASN A 105 6.50 5.22 -13.96
CA ASN A 105 6.77 3.82 -14.29
C ASN A 105 8.27 3.49 -14.39
N GLU A 106 9.15 4.46 -14.15
CA GLU A 106 10.60 4.25 -14.15
C GLU A 106 11.01 3.17 -13.13
N LEU A 107 12.04 2.38 -13.49
CA LEU A 107 12.49 1.25 -12.66
C LEU A 107 12.88 1.65 -11.24
N THR A 108 13.31 2.89 -11.02
CA THR A 108 13.67 3.42 -9.71
C THR A 108 12.47 3.62 -8.79
N ASN A 109 11.26 3.74 -9.35
CA ASN A 109 10.02 3.85 -8.59
C ASN A 109 9.41 2.48 -8.23
N TRP A 110 10.12 1.37 -8.45
CA TRP A 110 9.64 0.05 -8.08
C TRP A 110 10.35 -0.50 -6.85
N GLN A 111 9.64 -1.29 -6.07
CA GLN A 111 10.15 -1.98 -4.89
C GLN A 111 9.58 -3.39 -4.80
N ALA A 112 10.31 -4.27 -4.09
CA ALA A 112 9.90 -5.64 -3.82
C ALA A 112 9.20 -5.72 -2.47
N LEU A 113 7.93 -6.08 -2.41
CA LEU A 113 7.16 -6.22 -1.17
C LEU A 113 6.63 -7.64 -1.02
N CYS A 114 6.62 -8.18 0.19
CA CYS A 114 5.84 -9.37 0.47
C CYS A 114 4.34 -9.05 0.44
N HIS A 115 3.50 -10.06 0.29
CA HIS A 115 2.05 -9.88 0.20
C HIS A 115 1.48 -9.01 1.35
N ASN A 116 1.89 -9.27 2.59
CA ASN A 116 1.37 -8.54 3.75
C ASN A 116 1.75 -7.05 3.73
N CYS A 117 3.02 -6.74 3.39
CA CYS A 117 3.48 -5.37 3.28
C CYS A 117 2.82 -4.65 2.09
N ASN A 118 2.61 -5.32 0.97
CA ASN A 118 1.90 -4.74 -0.17
C ASN A 118 0.43 -4.38 0.19
N VAL A 119 -0.27 -5.28 0.89
CA VAL A 119 -1.62 -4.99 1.40
C VAL A 119 -1.60 -3.86 2.43
N GLY A 120 -0.63 -3.87 3.35
CA GLY A 120 -0.47 -2.82 4.38
C GLY A 120 -0.23 -1.45 3.75
N LYS A 121 0.70 -1.36 2.81
CA LYS A 121 0.99 -0.13 2.07
C LYS A 121 -0.24 0.40 1.33
N ARG A 122 -0.97 -0.47 0.62
CA ARG A 122 -2.20 -0.07 -0.07
C ARG A 122 -3.21 0.57 0.88
N ARG A 123 -3.43 -0.04 2.06
CA ARG A 123 -4.33 0.51 3.09
C ARG A 123 -3.82 1.84 3.66
N ALA A 124 -2.53 1.94 3.93
CA ALA A 124 -1.93 3.17 4.43
C ALA A 124 -1.98 4.31 3.41
N CYS A 125 -1.94 4.00 2.12
CA CYS A 125 -2.05 5.00 1.05
C CYS A 125 -3.50 5.41 0.73
N GLU A 126 -4.49 4.66 1.21
CA GLU A 126 -5.92 4.98 0.99
C GLU A 126 -6.29 6.24 1.76
N GLY A 127 -6.66 7.30 1.04
CA GLY A 127 -6.98 8.60 1.64
C GLY A 127 -5.79 9.37 2.24
N CYS A 128 -4.57 8.86 2.14
CA CYS A 128 -3.37 9.53 2.64
C CYS A 128 -3.08 10.81 1.85
N THR A 129 -2.74 11.88 2.55
CA THR A 129 -2.37 13.19 1.99
C THR A 129 -0.90 13.57 2.24
N ASP A 130 -0.15 12.73 2.98
CA ASP A 130 1.24 13.01 3.37
C ASP A 130 2.19 12.98 2.15
N ASP A 131 3.34 13.62 2.28
CA ASP A 131 4.37 13.60 1.24
C ASP A 131 4.95 12.19 1.07
N CYS A 132 4.83 11.64 -0.14
CA CYS A 132 5.38 10.33 -0.44
C CYS A 132 6.91 10.26 -0.35
N TYR A 133 7.63 11.37 -0.54
CA TYR A 133 9.11 11.40 -0.47
C TYR A 133 9.65 11.27 0.95
N THR A 134 8.81 11.51 1.95
CA THR A 134 9.12 11.34 3.38
C THR A 134 8.42 10.13 3.98
N CYS A 135 7.83 9.27 3.16
CA CYS A 135 7.03 8.15 3.60
C CYS A 135 7.85 6.84 3.72
N SER A 136 7.78 6.18 4.88
CA SER A 136 8.44 4.89 5.12
C SER A 136 7.92 3.74 4.24
N TRP A 137 6.70 3.82 3.74
CA TRP A 137 6.17 2.85 2.78
C TRP A 137 6.74 3.02 1.37
N ALA A 138 7.07 4.27 1.00
CA ALA A 138 7.65 4.57 -0.30
C ALA A 138 9.18 4.37 -0.30
N PHE A 139 9.86 4.79 0.76
CA PHE A 139 11.31 4.75 0.88
C PHE A 139 11.75 4.07 2.18
N PRO A 140 11.44 2.78 2.40
CA PRO A 140 11.80 2.08 3.63
C PRO A 140 13.30 2.08 3.89
N GLU A 141 14.12 2.13 2.85
CA GLU A 141 15.58 2.24 2.95
C GLU A 141 16.07 3.48 3.70
N LYS A 142 15.25 4.52 3.80
CA LYS A 142 15.58 5.75 4.55
C LYS A 142 15.16 5.68 6.02
N PHE A 143 14.17 4.86 6.34
CA PHE A 143 13.52 4.81 7.65
C PHE A 143 13.77 3.51 8.41
N GLY A 144 14.40 2.51 7.77
CA GLY A 144 14.65 1.20 8.36
C GLY A 144 13.54 0.18 8.10
N ILE A 145 13.70 -1.00 8.67
CA ILE A 145 12.78 -2.12 8.51
C ILE A 145 11.57 -1.94 9.43
N THR A 146 10.38 -1.94 8.83
CA THR A 146 9.12 -1.93 9.59
C THR A 146 8.77 -3.35 10.02
N THR A 147 8.54 -3.55 11.33
CA THR A 147 8.06 -4.82 11.87
C THR A 147 6.87 -4.60 12.78
N MET A 148 6.02 -5.63 12.90
CA MET A 148 4.94 -5.63 13.90
C MET A 148 5.42 -6.34 15.15
N LEU A 149 5.33 -5.67 16.30
CA LEU A 149 5.63 -6.23 17.60
C LEU A 149 4.34 -6.41 18.39
N HIS A 150 4.18 -7.60 19.00
CA HIS A 150 3.15 -7.85 19.99
C HIS A 150 3.69 -7.46 21.36
N LEU A 151 3.26 -6.32 21.87
CA LEU A 151 3.61 -5.85 23.20
C LEU A 151 2.43 -6.11 24.16
N PRO A 152 2.69 -6.60 25.39
CA PRO A 152 1.68 -6.59 26.43
C PRO A 152 1.14 -5.18 26.66
N GLU A 153 -0.14 -5.05 26.96
CA GLU A 153 -0.81 -3.75 27.09
C GLU A 153 -0.11 -2.82 28.08
N ALA A 154 0.34 -3.35 29.21
CA ALA A 154 1.07 -2.56 30.21
C ALA A 154 2.40 -2.02 29.69
N ALA A 155 3.13 -2.80 28.87
CA ALA A 155 4.37 -2.36 28.25
C ALA A 155 4.12 -1.29 27.18
N LEU A 156 3.06 -1.46 26.38
CA LEU A 156 2.68 -0.47 25.38
C LEU A 156 2.28 0.87 26.02
N ARG A 157 1.43 0.85 27.05
CA ARG A 157 1.06 2.06 27.80
C ARG A 157 2.27 2.77 28.39
N LYS A 158 3.20 2.02 28.98
CA LYS A 158 4.42 2.63 29.55
C LYS A 158 5.30 3.24 28.47
N ALA A 159 5.48 2.55 27.35
CA ALA A 159 6.24 3.09 26.22
C ALA A 159 5.60 4.37 25.66
N GLN A 160 4.27 4.40 25.54
CA GLN A 160 3.54 5.59 25.11
C GLN A 160 3.72 6.77 26.07
N GLN A 161 3.61 6.53 27.39
CA GLN A 161 3.82 7.58 28.40
C GLN A 161 5.23 8.19 28.33
N LEU A 162 6.24 7.35 28.08
CA LEU A 162 7.62 7.82 27.91
C LEU A 162 7.78 8.62 26.61
N ALA A 163 7.21 8.14 25.51
CA ALA A 163 7.24 8.84 24.24
C ALA A 163 6.60 10.23 24.34
N ASP A 164 5.44 10.31 24.97
CA ASP A 164 4.71 11.58 25.18
C ASP A 164 5.50 12.55 26.11
N ALA A 165 6.14 12.02 27.15
CA ALA A 165 6.94 12.83 28.08
C ALA A 165 8.21 13.40 27.44
N ASP A 166 8.86 12.62 26.58
CA ASP A 166 10.11 13.01 25.95
C ASP A 166 9.89 13.69 24.58
N GLY A 167 8.65 13.75 24.08
CA GLY A 167 8.31 14.35 22.79
C GLY A 167 8.89 13.60 21.58
N ILE A 168 9.09 12.29 21.71
CA ILE A 168 9.66 11.41 20.67
C ILE A 168 8.65 10.34 20.26
N SER A 169 8.93 9.63 19.17
CA SER A 169 8.04 8.58 18.67
C SER A 169 8.10 7.31 19.54
N LEU A 170 7.04 6.51 19.48
CA LEU A 170 7.00 5.19 20.11
C LEU A 170 8.11 4.28 19.57
N ASP A 171 8.42 4.38 18.26
CA ASP A 171 9.47 3.60 17.61
C ASP A 171 10.85 3.94 18.18
N GLU A 172 11.10 5.21 18.49
CA GLU A 172 12.36 5.65 19.11
C GLU A 172 12.51 5.12 20.52
N ILE A 173 11.42 5.09 21.32
CA ILE A 173 11.43 4.46 22.66
C ILE A 173 11.74 2.97 22.55
N VAL A 174 11.09 2.25 21.64
CA VAL A 174 11.33 0.82 21.43
C VAL A 174 12.77 0.58 20.96
N ALA A 175 13.25 1.34 19.99
CA ALA A 175 14.63 1.25 19.50
C ALA A 175 15.67 1.56 20.60
N TYR A 176 15.38 2.53 21.48
CA TYR A 176 16.23 2.84 22.62
C TYR A 176 16.27 1.66 23.61
N ALA A 177 15.12 1.09 23.95
CA ALA A 177 15.03 -0.07 24.85
C ALA A 177 15.82 -1.28 24.31
N ILE A 178 15.71 -1.57 23.00
CA ILE A 178 16.44 -2.68 22.36
C ILE A 178 17.95 -2.44 22.39
N ARG A 179 18.42 -1.20 22.19
CA ARG A 179 19.85 -0.88 22.26
C ARG A 179 20.49 -1.00 23.66
N LYS A 180 19.64 -1.11 24.69
CA LYS A 180 20.09 -1.26 26.10
C LYS A 180 20.16 -2.72 26.54
N LEU A 181 19.70 -3.68 25.71
CA LEU A 181 19.84 -5.12 25.92
C LEU A 181 21.19 -5.62 25.48
#